data_ae4830e22dfb7d4a57bbe02f00c1ae4c
#
_entry.id   ae4830e22dfb7d4a57bbe02f00c1ae4c
#
_cell.length_a   1.000
_cell.length_b   1.000
_cell.length_c   1.000
_cell.angle_alpha   90.00
_cell.angle_beta   90.00
_cell.angle_gamma   90.00
#
_symmetry.space_group_name_H-M   'P 1'
#
loop_
_entity.id
_entity.type
_entity.pdbx_description
1 polymer ?
#
loop_
_entity_poly.entity_id
_entity_poly.type
_entity_poly.pdbx_seq_one_letter_code
_entity_poly.pdbx_strand_id
1 'polypeptide(L)'
;MPNHQASEQMLGYLYQVRYALALLLENDNSDFQISIEKFDDVAFSKDGMPKQLIQLKHHIQRQGSLTDGSTDLWRTLKVWIDVVSDSPDILDGTEFLIVTTAIAPDGTAASYLKKGKNRNVERAYEKLKDVCLKSENKDHKKYYDSFLKTDESTIKHLISQICVIDGASDIIDVEKNFRKQIRYSCIPKYENQICERLEGWWYKKAIEALCSDTPIFVTQSQVRSFIVSVSQEYSDDNLPIDIFDIGNLQEDDLSANEKIFYEQLKLICLGNRRMQTALRDYYRAFKQRANWVRNDLLFVNELEKYEQRLIDEWEHAFAAMEDDLAEYSGVTEEEKIKEGRRLFSEIEKKDIRIRPKCQEAFVMRGSYHMLANQLEVGWHIDFYDRLKRLLDT
;
A
#
# COMPACT_ATOMS: atom_id res chain seq x y z
N MET A 1 -32.51 -7.39 -13.04
CA MET A 1 -31.27 -8.12 -12.80
C MET A 1 -30.21 -7.12 -12.36
N PRO A 2 -29.40 -7.37 -11.36
CA PRO A 2 -28.32 -6.47 -10.99
C PRO A 2 -27.37 -6.30 -12.18
N ASN A 3 -26.89 -5.09 -12.38
CA ASN A 3 -26.08 -4.73 -13.54
C ASN A 3 -24.64 -5.27 -13.33
N HIS A 4 -24.37 -6.51 -13.76
CA HIS A 4 -23.05 -7.16 -13.67
C HIS A 4 -21.95 -6.43 -14.48
N GLN A 5 -22.35 -5.58 -15.41
CA GLN A 5 -21.45 -4.87 -16.33
C GLN A 5 -20.49 -3.89 -15.59
N ALA A 6 -20.96 -3.23 -14.52
CA ALA A 6 -20.12 -2.34 -13.73
C ALA A 6 -19.03 -3.11 -12.94
N SER A 7 -19.36 -4.29 -12.42
CA SER A 7 -18.41 -5.15 -11.69
C SER A 7 -17.31 -5.69 -12.61
N GLU A 8 -17.66 -6.06 -13.84
CA GLU A 8 -16.71 -6.57 -14.84
C GLU A 8 -15.74 -5.47 -15.28
N GLN A 9 -16.24 -4.25 -15.51
CA GLN A 9 -15.39 -3.12 -15.89
C GLN A 9 -14.43 -2.75 -14.73
N MET A 10 -14.93 -2.71 -13.50
CA MET A 10 -14.11 -2.42 -12.33
C MET A 10 -13.01 -3.47 -12.12
N LEU A 11 -13.34 -4.76 -12.25
CA LEU A 11 -12.37 -5.84 -12.13
C LEU A 11 -11.33 -5.82 -13.27
N GLY A 12 -11.75 -5.47 -14.47
CA GLY A 12 -10.83 -5.26 -15.61
C GLY A 12 -9.79 -4.18 -15.27
N TYR A 13 -10.25 -3.07 -14.69
CA TYR A 13 -9.37 -1.98 -14.28
C TYR A 13 -8.41 -2.39 -13.14
N LEU A 14 -8.91 -3.03 -12.10
CA LEU A 14 -8.08 -3.55 -11.02
C LEU A 14 -7.06 -4.57 -11.51
N TYR A 15 -7.43 -5.37 -12.52
CA TYR A 15 -6.52 -6.29 -13.18
C TYR A 15 -5.35 -5.55 -13.85
N GLN A 16 -5.64 -4.48 -14.61
CA GLN A 16 -4.61 -3.67 -15.26
C GLN A 16 -3.62 -3.09 -14.25
N VAL A 17 -4.13 -2.51 -13.17
CA VAL A 17 -3.31 -1.93 -12.10
C VAL A 17 -2.41 -3.00 -11.46
N ARG A 18 -2.97 -4.16 -11.11
CA ARG A 18 -2.21 -5.26 -10.48
C ARG A 18 -1.19 -5.89 -11.45
N TYR A 19 -1.57 -6.07 -12.70
CA TYR A 19 -0.69 -6.64 -13.72
C TYR A 19 0.51 -5.72 -14.02
N ALA A 20 0.30 -4.41 -14.05
CA ALA A 20 1.37 -3.44 -14.20
C ALA A 20 2.41 -3.53 -13.06
N LEU A 21 1.97 -3.74 -11.81
CA LEU A 21 2.89 -4.00 -10.69
C LEU A 21 3.69 -5.29 -10.89
N ALA A 22 3.03 -6.37 -11.32
CA ALA A 22 3.71 -7.64 -11.58
C ALA A 22 4.80 -7.49 -12.65
N LEU A 23 4.53 -6.77 -13.72
CA LEU A 23 5.51 -6.48 -14.77
C LEU A 23 6.72 -5.70 -14.27
N LEU A 24 6.53 -4.70 -13.38
CA LEU A 24 7.63 -3.99 -12.73
C LEU A 24 8.47 -4.91 -11.86
N LEU A 25 7.84 -5.81 -11.13
CA LEU A 25 8.54 -6.75 -10.23
C LEU A 25 9.28 -7.85 -10.98
N GLU A 26 8.78 -8.28 -12.13
CA GLU A 26 9.38 -9.31 -12.97
C GLU A 26 10.53 -8.79 -13.83
N ASN A 27 10.68 -7.47 -13.95
CA ASN A 27 11.74 -6.86 -14.79
C ASN A 27 13.04 -6.71 -14.01
N ASP A 28 14.16 -7.14 -14.62
CA ASP A 28 15.49 -7.06 -14.01
C ASP A 28 16.18 -5.70 -14.21
N ASN A 29 15.65 -4.85 -15.11
CA ASN A 29 16.22 -3.53 -15.37
C ASN A 29 15.68 -2.50 -14.39
N SER A 30 16.57 -1.91 -13.58
CA SER A 30 16.22 -0.89 -12.58
C SER A 30 15.61 0.38 -13.15
N ASP A 31 15.96 0.73 -14.40
CA ASP A 31 15.48 1.93 -15.09
C ASP A 31 14.18 1.68 -15.85
N PHE A 32 13.72 0.44 -15.85
CA PHE A 32 12.43 0.08 -16.43
C PHE A 32 11.31 0.82 -15.71
N GLN A 33 10.47 1.51 -16.47
CA GLN A 33 9.41 2.34 -15.94
C GLN A 33 8.07 2.11 -16.64
N ILE A 34 7.00 2.24 -15.87
CA ILE A 34 5.63 2.09 -16.32
C ILE A 34 4.85 3.40 -16.11
N SER A 35 4.00 3.73 -17.07
CA SER A 35 2.89 4.67 -16.92
C SER A 35 1.56 3.91 -17.08
N ILE A 36 0.56 4.26 -16.28
CA ILE A 36 -0.80 3.70 -16.34
C ILE A 36 -1.70 4.69 -17.08
N GLU A 37 -2.45 4.21 -18.07
CA GLU A 37 -3.53 4.90 -18.82
C GLU A 37 -3.23 6.23 -19.53
N LYS A 38 -2.00 6.49 -19.97
CA LYS A 38 -1.79 7.71 -20.77
C LYS A 38 -1.79 7.47 -22.28
N PHE A 39 -1.22 6.37 -22.74
CA PHE A 39 -1.14 6.02 -24.15
C PHE A 39 -1.95 4.78 -24.47
N ASP A 40 -2.09 3.90 -23.49
CA ASP A 40 -2.84 2.64 -23.49
C ASP A 40 -3.02 2.20 -22.03
N ASP A 41 -3.63 1.04 -21.77
CA ASP A 41 -3.85 0.54 -20.40
C ASP A 41 -2.55 0.58 -19.57
N VAL A 42 -1.43 0.16 -20.16
CA VAL A 42 -0.09 0.25 -19.56
C VAL A 42 0.94 0.60 -20.63
N ALA A 43 1.78 1.61 -20.39
CA ALA A 43 2.85 1.98 -21.30
C ALA A 43 4.23 1.86 -20.64
N PHE A 44 5.18 1.25 -21.35
CA PHE A 44 6.60 1.27 -20.98
C PHE A 44 7.32 2.33 -21.76
N SER A 45 8.15 3.10 -21.10
CA SER A 45 8.94 4.14 -21.72
C SER A 45 10.42 3.97 -21.44
N LYS A 46 11.24 4.37 -22.39
CA LYS A 46 12.67 4.57 -22.23
C LYS A 46 12.99 5.94 -22.84
N ASP A 47 13.68 6.78 -22.09
CA ASP A 47 14.06 8.14 -22.50
C ASP A 47 12.85 9.00 -22.95
N GLY A 48 11.67 8.78 -22.34
CA GLY A 48 10.44 9.52 -22.65
C GLY A 48 9.68 9.03 -23.89
N MET A 49 10.20 8.04 -24.63
CA MET A 49 9.55 7.44 -25.79
C MET A 49 8.93 6.09 -25.41
N PRO A 50 7.67 5.80 -25.76
CA PRO A 50 7.07 4.50 -25.49
C PRO A 50 7.83 3.42 -26.23
N LYS A 51 8.17 2.33 -25.52
CA LYS A 51 8.79 1.14 -26.09
C LYS A 51 7.84 -0.04 -26.20
N GLN A 52 6.84 -0.06 -25.32
CA GLN A 52 5.75 -1.03 -25.37
C GLN A 52 4.46 -0.34 -24.95
N LEU A 53 3.40 -0.59 -25.71
CA LEU A 53 2.02 -0.23 -25.38
C LEU A 53 1.26 -1.52 -25.13
N ILE A 54 0.69 -1.67 -23.91
CA ILE A 54 0.03 -2.90 -23.50
C ILE A 54 -1.44 -2.66 -23.28
N GLN A 55 -2.28 -3.36 -24.01
CA GLN A 55 -3.70 -3.45 -23.79
C GLN A 55 -4.02 -4.73 -23.03
N LEU A 56 -4.60 -4.58 -21.84
CA LEU A 56 -4.96 -5.67 -20.95
C LEU A 56 -6.44 -6.00 -21.07
N LYS A 57 -6.79 -7.27 -21.24
CA LYS A 57 -8.17 -7.75 -21.34
C LYS A 57 -8.41 -8.91 -20.37
N HIS A 58 -9.28 -8.70 -19.39
CA HIS A 58 -9.60 -9.69 -18.36
C HIS A 58 -11.05 -10.19 -18.50
N HIS A 59 -11.22 -11.49 -18.57
CA HIS A 59 -12.51 -12.18 -18.64
C HIS A 59 -12.73 -13.02 -17.36
N ILE A 60 -13.77 -12.70 -16.58
CA ILE A 60 -13.98 -13.24 -15.24
C ILE A 60 -14.72 -14.57 -15.23
N GLN A 61 -15.72 -14.75 -16.09
CA GLN A 61 -16.68 -15.85 -15.93
C GLN A 61 -16.58 -16.98 -16.98
N ARG A 62 -15.83 -16.78 -18.06
CA ARG A 62 -15.58 -17.82 -19.09
C ARG A 62 -14.19 -17.61 -19.66
N GLN A 63 -13.51 -18.70 -20.02
CA GLN A 63 -12.40 -18.59 -20.96
C GLN A 63 -12.92 -17.87 -22.21
N GLY A 64 -12.69 -16.58 -22.29
CA GLY A 64 -13.02 -15.79 -23.45
C GLY A 64 -12.27 -16.32 -24.66
N SER A 65 -12.79 -16.06 -25.87
CA SER A 65 -12.11 -16.44 -27.11
C SER A 65 -11.78 -15.16 -27.88
N LEU A 66 -10.49 -14.96 -28.17
CA LEU A 66 -10.02 -13.83 -28.98
C LEU A 66 -10.13 -14.20 -30.47
N THR A 67 -11.36 -14.21 -30.97
CA THR A 67 -11.66 -14.49 -32.36
C THR A 67 -11.47 -13.26 -33.25
N ASP A 68 -11.49 -13.44 -34.59
CA ASP A 68 -11.36 -12.37 -35.58
C ASP A 68 -12.50 -11.33 -35.49
N GLY A 69 -13.65 -11.68 -34.91
CA GLY A 69 -14.78 -10.79 -34.64
C GLY A 69 -14.84 -10.23 -33.20
N SER A 70 -13.81 -10.49 -32.39
CA SER A 70 -13.81 -10.06 -30.96
C SER A 70 -13.84 -8.53 -30.81
N THR A 71 -14.75 -8.03 -29.99
CA THR A 71 -14.83 -6.60 -29.64
C THR A 71 -13.53 -6.09 -29.02
N ASP A 72 -12.88 -6.89 -28.19
CA ASP A 72 -11.63 -6.51 -27.56
C ASP A 72 -10.50 -6.29 -28.55
N LEU A 73 -10.38 -7.20 -29.54
CA LEU A 73 -9.40 -7.07 -30.61
C LEU A 73 -9.63 -5.78 -31.43
N TRP A 74 -10.88 -5.54 -31.84
CA TRP A 74 -11.20 -4.41 -32.70
C TRP A 74 -11.15 -3.06 -31.98
N ARG A 75 -11.53 -3.03 -30.71
CA ARG A 75 -11.37 -1.82 -29.89
C ARG A 75 -9.90 -1.48 -29.73
N THR A 76 -9.06 -2.46 -29.42
CA THR A 76 -7.60 -2.30 -29.27
C THR A 76 -6.97 -1.79 -30.56
N LEU A 77 -7.28 -2.43 -31.69
CA LEU A 77 -6.77 -2.00 -33.02
C LEU A 77 -7.16 -0.55 -33.33
N LYS A 78 -8.42 -0.15 -33.01
CA LYS A 78 -8.89 1.22 -33.23
C LYS A 78 -8.10 2.24 -32.38
N VAL A 79 -7.87 1.95 -31.09
CA VAL A 79 -7.06 2.81 -30.22
C VAL A 79 -5.66 2.99 -30.80
N TRP A 80 -5.01 1.91 -31.20
CA TRP A 80 -3.66 1.98 -31.75
C TRP A 80 -3.58 2.65 -33.12
N ILE A 81 -4.60 2.48 -33.97
CA ILE A 81 -4.70 3.23 -35.23
C ILE A 81 -4.81 4.73 -34.95
N ASP A 82 -5.56 5.15 -33.95
CA ASP A 82 -5.66 6.57 -33.58
C ASP A 82 -4.33 7.10 -33.06
N VAL A 83 -3.66 6.38 -32.16
CA VAL A 83 -2.33 6.75 -31.62
C VAL A 83 -1.31 6.89 -32.76
N VAL A 84 -1.28 5.94 -33.70
CA VAL A 84 -0.38 5.99 -34.86
C VAL A 84 -0.74 7.14 -35.80
N SER A 85 -2.02 7.46 -35.96
CA SER A 85 -2.45 8.59 -36.79
C SER A 85 -2.04 9.92 -36.20
N ASP A 86 -2.08 10.07 -34.87
CA ASP A 86 -1.67 11.26 -34.16
C ASP A 86 -0.13 11.40 -34.06
N SER A 87 0.58 10.28 -34.02
CA SER A 87 2.04 10.23 -33.84
C SER A 87 2.63 9.05 -34.65
N PRO A 88 2.84 9.20 -35.96
CA PRO A 88 3.33 8.11 -36.83
C PRO A 88 4.69 7.54 -36.42
N ASP A 89 5.57 8.35 -35.86
CA ASP A 89 6.92 7.96 -35.42
C ASP A 89 6.91 6.91 -34.31
N ILE A 90 5.75 6.70 -33.65
CA ILE A 90 5.59 5.68 -32.60
C ILE A 90 5.75 4.26 -33.14
N LEU A 91 5.51 4.03 -34.44
CA LEU A 91 5.70 2.74 -35.08
C LEU A 91 7.17 2.30 -35.10
N ASP A 92 8.09 3.25 -35.10
CA ASP A 92 9.52 2.98 -35.16
C ASP A 92 10.06 2.65 -33.76
N GLY A 93 10.06 1.36 -33.44
CA GLY A 93 10.68 0.82 -32.22
C GLY A 93 9.74 0.67 -31.01
N THR A 94 8.42 0.78 -31.21
CA THR A 94 7.42 0.47 -30.19
C THR A 94 6.78 -0.89 -30.47
N GLU A 95 6.76 -1.78 -29.48
CA GLU A 95 6.03 -3.05 -29.51
C GLU A 95 4.62 -2.85 -28.95
N PHE A 96 3.59 -3.35 -29.65
CA PHE A 96 2.19 -3.27 -29.21
C PHE A 96 1.77 -4.64 -28.68
N LEU A 97 1.39 -4.74 -27.41
CA LEU A 97 1.07 -5.99 -26.75
C LEU A 97 -0.42 -6.08 -26.41
N ILE A 98 -1.07 -7.14 -26.88
CA ILE A 98 -2.38 -7.57 -26.36
C ILE A 98 -2.12 -8.66 -25.33
N VAL A 99 -2.40 -8.41 -24.06
CA VAL A 99 -2.35 -9.40 -23.00
C VAL A 99 -3.78 -9.71 -22.56
N THR A 100 -4.18 -10.96 -22.67
CA THR A 100 -5.57 -11.37 -22.40
C THR A 100 -5.65 -12.71 -21.70
N THR A 101 -6.60 -12.84 -20.76
CA THR A 101 -6.96 -14.14 -20.17
C THR A 101 -7.73 -15.04 -21.16
N ALA A 102 -8.25 -14.48 -22.25
CA ALA A 102 -8.88 -15.24 -23.33
C ALA A 102 -7.84 -16.05 -24.13
N ILE A 103 -8.30 -17.09 -24.82
CA ILE A 103 -7.48 -17.89 -25.74
C ILE A 103 -7.73 -17.42 -27.16
N ALA A 104 -6.67 -17.23 -27.94
CA ALA A 104 -6.73 -17.00 -29.38
C ALA A 104 -6.78 -18.34 -30.11
N PRO A 105 -7.93 -18.74 -30.70
CA PRO A 105 -8.06 -20.01 -31.39
C PRO A 105 -7.12 -20.09 -32.62
N ASP A 106 -6.63 -21.27 -32.91
CA ASP A 106 -5.79 -21.49 -34.07
C ASP A 106 -6.47 -21.03 -35.37
N GLY A 107 -5.69 -20.42 -36.27
CA GLY A 107 -6.17 -19.91 -37.53
C GLY A 107 -6.86 -18.53 -37.44
N THR A 108 -6.92 -17.90 -36.28
CA THR A 108 -7.38 -16.50 -36.10
C THR A 108 -6.24 -15.51 -36.33
N ALA A 109 -6.56 -14.25 -36.63
CA ALA A 109 -5.61 -13.17 -36.76
C ALA A 109 -4.75 -13.06 -35.50
N ALA A 110 -5.36 -13.08 -34.29
CA ALA A 110 -4.67 -13.03 -33.01
C ALA A 110 -3.70 -14.20 -32.83
N SER A 111 -4.03 -15.43 -33.30
CA SER A 111 -3.14 -16.57 -33.19
C SER A 111 -1.89 -16.44 -34.08
N TYR A 112 -2.01 -15.78 -35.24
CA TYR A 112 -0.88 -15.50 -36.13
C TYR A 112 0.03 -14.36 -35.59
N LEU A 113 -0.42 -13.61 -34.59
CA LEU A 113 0.36 -12.53 -33.95
C LEU A 113 1.06 -12.96 -32.67
N LYS A 114 0.93 -14.20 -32.22
CA LYS A 114 1.72 -14.75 -31.13
C LYS A 114 3.20 -14.83 -31.46
N LYS A 115 4.09 -14.73 -30.47
CA LYS A 115 5.54 -15.04 -30.65
C LYS A 115 5.72 -16.53 -30.94
N GLY A 116 6.52 -16.87 -31.93
CA GLY A 116 6.85 -18.26 -32.22
C GLY A 116 6.82 -18.60 -33.72
N LYS A 117 6.95 -19.91 -34.02
CA LYS A 117 7.09 -20.43 -35.41
C LYS A 117 5.85 -20.19 -36.31
N ASN A 118 4.68 -20.05 -35.70
CA ASN A 118 3.42 -19.85 -36.40
C ASN A 118 3.08 -18.38 -36.68
N ARG A 119 3.95 -17.44 -36.24
CA ARG A 119 3.75 -16.01 -36.46
C ARG A 119 3.71 -15.71 -37.97
N ASN A 120 2.62 -15.05 -38.42
CA ASN A 120 2.44 -14.69 -39.81
C ASN A 120 1.63 -13.40 -39.96
N VAL A 121 2.33 -12.29 -40.09
CA VAL A 121 1.76 -10.93 -40.16
C VAL A 121 0.83 -10.75 -41.35
N GLU A 122 1.20 -11.31 -42.51
CA GLU A 122 0.39 -11.19 -43.74
C GLU A 122 -0.94 -11.91 -43.58
N ARG A 123 -0.92 -13.16 -43.08
CA ARG A 123 -2.18 -13.87 -42.77
C ARG A 123 -3.05 -13.18 -41.74
N ALA A 124 -2.45 -12.59 -40.71
CA ALA A 124 -3.19 -11.81 -39.73
C ALA A 124 -3.89 -10.62 -40.39
N TYR A 125 -3.17 -9.87 -41.25
CA TYR A 125 -3.73 -8.74 -42.01
C TYR A 125 -4.88 -9.17 -42.89
N GLU A 126 -4.70 -10.23 -43.70
CA GLU A 126 -5.74 -10.77 -44.60
C GLU A 126 -7.00 -11.16 -43.83
N LYS A 127 -6.87 -11.83 -42.70
CA LYS A 127 -7.99 -12.19 -41.81
C LYS A 127 -8.75 -10.97 -41.29
N LEU A 128 -8.04 -9.95 -40.79
CA LEU A 128 -8.66 -8.72 -40.31
C LEU A 128 -9.36 -7.96 -41.44
N LYS A 129 -8.73 -7.87 -42.61
CA LYS A 129 -9.31 -7.24 -43.82
C LYS A 129 -10.59 -7.96 -44.28
N ASP A 130 -10.56 -9.29 -44.26
CA ASP A 130 -11.73 -10.13 -44.59
C ASP A 130 -12.91 -9.87 -43.65
N VAL A 131 -12.67 -9.74 -42.37
CA VAL A 131 -13.70 -9.39 -41.38
C VAL A 131 -14.29 -8.01 -41.66
N CYS A 132 -13.45 -7.00 -41.93
CA CYS A 132 -13.93 -5.65 -42.28
C CYS A 132 -14.86 -5.63 -43.49
N LEU A 133 -14.59 -6.50 -44.51
CA LEU A 133 -15.33 -6.53 -45.76
C LEU A 133 -16.62 -7.38 -45.68
N LYS A 134 -16.63 -8.41 -44.81
CA LYS A 134 -17.71 -9.43 -44.78
C LYS A 134 -18.62 -9.33 -43.57
N SER A 135 -18.20 -8.61 -42.50
CA SER A 135 -18.96 -8.55 -41.27
C SER A 135 -20.18 -7.62 -41.36
N GLU A 136 -21.32 -8.11 -40.92
CA GLU A 136 -22.57 -7.35 -40.79
C GLU A 136 -22.74 -6.70 -39.44
N ASN A 137 -21.73 -6.77 -38.55
CA ASN A 137 -21.79 -6.22 -37.21
C ASN A 137 -21.76 -4.69 -37.24
N LYS A 138 -22.92 -4.08 -37.01
CA LYS A 138 -23.10 -2.62 -37.02
C LYS A 138 -22.37 -1.92 -35.88
N ASP A 139 -22.21 -2.57 -34.73
CA ASP A 139 -21.54 -1.98 -33.54
C ASP A 139 -20.02 -1.84 -33.78
N HIS A 140 -19.47 -2.70 -34.63
CA HIS A 140 -18.05 -2.67 -34.98
C HIS A 140 -17.75 -1.82 -36.21
N LYS A 141 -18.75 -1.30 -36.90
CA LYS A 141 -18.55 -0.54 -38.15
C LYS A 141 -17.51 0.57 -38.05
N LYS A 142 -17.53 1.31 -36.92
CA LYS A 142 -16.56 2.37 -36.66
C LYS A 142 -15.11 1.87 -36.60
N TYR A 143 -14.88 0.64 -36.14
CA TYR A 143 -13.56 0.03 -36.06
C TYR A 143 -13.10 -0.43 -37.45
N TYR A 144 -14.00 -1.05 -38.20
CA TYR A 144 -13.75 -1.51 -39.59
C TYR A 144 -13.47 -0.34 -40.51
N ASP A 145 -14.28 0.72 -40.44
CA ASP A 145 -14.09 1.96 -41.19
C ASP A 145 -12.72 2.60 -40.94
N SER A 146 -12.28 2.63 -39.66
CA SER A 146 -10.97 3.15 -39.29
C SER A 146 -9.83 2.31 -39.89
N PHE A 147 -9.93 0.99 -39.79
CA PHE A 147 -8.95 0.06 -40.36
C PHE A 147 -8.85 0.20 -41.89
N LEU A 148 -9.97 0.27 -42.61
CA LEU A 148 -10.02 0.38 -44.07
C LEU A 148 -9.62 1.76 -44.61
N LYS A 149 -9.79 2.84 -43.81
CA LYS A 149 -9.41 4.20 -44.21
C LYS A 149 -7.93 4.50 -44.00
N THR A 150 -7.27 3.77 -43.12
CA THR A 150 -5.84 3.94 -42.88
C THR A 150 -5.07 3.26 -44.01
N ASP A 151 -3.97 3.88 -44.41
CA ASP A 151 -3.10 3.38 -45.46
C ASP A 151 -2.65 1.91 -45.20
N GLU A 152 -2.65 1.09 -46.23
CA GLU A 152 -2.34 -0.34 -46.11
C GLU A 152 -0.93 -0.59 -45.59
N SER A 153 0.04 0.23 -45.97
CA SER A 153 1.43 0.10 -45.51
C SER A 153 1.53 0.40 -44.02
N THR A 154 0.82 1.43 -43.54
CA THR A 154 0.75 1.81 -42.13
C THR A 154 0.09 0.71 -41.30
N ILE A 155 -1.05 0.16 -41.73
CA ILE A 155 -1.73 -0.95 -41.04
C ILE A 155 -0.83 -2.19 -40.97
N LYS A 156 -0.18 -2.57 -42.07
CA LYS A 156 0.74 -3.71 -42.08
C LYS A 156 1.94 -3.50 -41.16
N HIS A 157 2.48 -2.28 -41.14
CA HIS A 157 3.55 -1.91 -40.19
C HIS A 157 3.05 -2.03 -38.72
N LEU A 158 1.91 -1.44 -38.38
CA LEU A 158 1.31 -1.61 -37.07
C LEU A 158 1.12 -3.08 -36.69
N ILE A 159 0.48 -3.89 -37.56
CA ILE A 159 0.26 -5.30 -37.28
C ILE A 159 1.59 -6.06 -37.10
N SER A 160 2.65 -5.67 -37.82
CA SER A 160 3.97 -6.28 -37.65
C SER A 160 4.57 -6.06 -36.26
N GLN A 161 4.23 -4.95 -35.62
CA GLN A 161 4.66 -4.62 -34.26
C GLN A 161 3.75 -5.21 -33.16
N ILE A 162 2.57 -5.74 -33.54
CA ILE A 162 1.65 -6.34 -32.57
C ILE A 162 2.13 -7.74 -32.16
N CYS A 163 2.09 -7.98 -30.84
CA CYS A 163 2.26 -9.31 -30.24
C CYS A 163 1.07 -9.65 -29.34
N VAL A 164 0.56 -10.88 -29.45
CA VAL A 164 -0.53 -11.39 -28.63
C VAL A 164 0.01 -12.38 -27.61
N ILE A 165 -0.29 -12.12 -26.34
CA ILE A 165 -0.06 -13.01 -25.19
C ILE A 165 -1.44 -13.42 -24.67
N ASP A 166 -1.89 -14.61 -25.06
CA ASP A 166 -3.18 -15.17 -24.67
C ASP A 166 -3.05 -16.14 -23.49
N GLY A 167 -4.15 -16.44 -22.80
CA GLY A 167 -4.16 -17.30 -21.63
C GLY A 167 -3.33 -16.74 -20.47
N ALA A 168 -3.23 -15.42 -20.37
CA ALA A 168 -2.54 -14.75 -19.27
C ALA A 168 -3.19 -15.11 -17.92
N SER A 169 -2.40 -15.04 -16.86
CA SER A 169 -2.86 -15.29 -15.48
C SER A 169 -4.03 -14.39 -15.12
N ASP A 170 -5.00 -14.92 -14.39
CA ASP A 170 -6.08 -14.12 -13.83
C ASP A 170 -5.59 -13.20 -12.69
N ILE A 171 -6.46 -12.32 -12.18
CA ILE A 171 -6.11 -11.33 -11.18
C ILE A 171 -5.58 -11.95 -9.86
N ILE A 172 -6.02 -13.16 -9.53
CA ILE A 172 -5.60 -13.88 -8.31
C ILE A 172 -4.23 -14.53 -8.55
N ASP A 173 -4.02 -15.11 -9.72
CA ASP A 173 -2.75 -15.75 -10.07
C ASP A 173 -1.63 -14.71 -10.30
N VAL A 174 -1.97 -13.51 -10.79
CA VAL A 174 -1.02 -12.37 -10.85
C VAL A 174 -0.51 -12.05 -9.44
N GLU A 175 -1.38 -12.02 -8.42
CA GLU A 175 -0.96 -11.81 -7.04
C GLU A 175 0.01 -12.90 -6.56
N LYS A 176 -0.29 -14.17 -6.81
CA LYS A 176 0.59 -15.27 -6.44
C LYS A 176 1.96 -15.16 -7.10
N ASN A 177 2.02 -14.64 -8.32
CA ASN A 177 3.27 -14.47 -9.06
C ASN A 177 4.15 -13.37 -8.45
N PHE A 178 3.60 -12.19 -8.17
CA PHE A 178 4.43 -11.14 -7.58
C PHE A 178 4.81 -11.44 -6.12
N ARG A 179 4.00 -12.17 -5.34
CA ARG A 179 4.39 -12.66 -4.02
C ARG A 179 5.68 -13.48 -4.05
N LYS A 180 5.88 -14.30 -5.10
CA LYS A 180 7.14 -15.05 -5.28
C LYS A 180 8.37 -14.15 -5.39
N GLN A 181 8.22 -12.95 -5.96
CA GLN A 181 9.32 -11.98 -6.07
C GLN A 181 9.64 -11.31 -4.72
N ILE A 182 8.61 -11.10 -3.88
CA ILE A 182 8.75 -10.41 -2.60
C ILE A 182 9.35 -11.31 -1.52
N ARG A 183 9.05 -12.62 -1.52
CA ARG A 183 9.38 -13.54 -0.43
C ARG A 183 10.87 -13.62 -0.06
N TYR A 184 11.76 -13.29 -0.97
CA TYR A 184 13.20 -13.25 -0.69
C TYR A 184 13.67 -11.91 -0.11
N SER A 185 12.79 -10.92 -0.06
CA SER A 185 13.08 -9.58 0.46
C SER A 185 12.51 -9.36 1.86
N CYS A 186 11.87 -10.34 2.47
CA CYS A 186 11.20 -10.21 3.76
C CYS A 186 11.28 -11.48 4.61
N ILE A 187 11.00 -11.32 5.91
CA ILE A 187 10.82 -12.44 6.82
C ILE A 187 9.51 -13.14 6.47
N PRO A 188 9.46 -14.49 6.33
CA PRO A 188 8.28 -15.21 5.82
C PRO A 188 6.97 -14.90 6.55
N LYS A 189 7.00 -14.72 7.87
CA LYS A 189 5.80 -14.40 8.67
C LYS A 189 5.17 -13.04 8.34
N TYR A 190 5.91 -12.14 7.70
CA TYR A 190 5.46 -10.79 7.35
C TYR A 190 5.17 -10.59 5.85
N GLU A 191 5.24 -11.66 5.04
CA GLU A 191 5.01 -11.60 3.60
C GLU A 191 3.66 -10.96 3.25
N ASN A 192 2.59 -11.33 3.97
CA ASN A 192 1.25 -10.79 3.72
C ASN A 192 1.19 -9.28 3.96
N GLN A 193 1.70 -8.82 5.09
CA GLN A 193 1.69 -7.40 5.46
C GLN A 193 2.47 -6.54 4.46
N ILE A 194 3.61 -7.06 3.99
CA ILE A 194 4.44 -6.36 2.99
C ILE A 194 3.74 -6.32 1.64
N CYS A 195 3.08 -7.41 1.22
CA CYS A 195 2.29 -7.44 0.00
C CYS A 195 1.13 -6.45 0.04
N GLU A 196 0.37 -6.42 1.13
CA GLU A 196 -0.75 -5.48 1.32
C GLU A 196 -0.29 -4.02 1.30
N ARG A 197 0.84 -3.72 1.96
CA ARG A 197 1.44 -2.37 1.94
C ARG A 197 1.92 -1.98 0.55
N LEU A 198 2.53 -2.90 -0.19
CA LEU A 198 2.95 -2.68 -1.57
C LEU A 198 1.77 -2.43 -2.50
N GLU A 199 0.71 -3.26 -2.42
CA GLU A 199 -0.50 -3.06 -3.23
C GLU A 199 -1.18 -1.73 -2.88
N GLY A 200 -1.29 -1.37 -1.61
CA GLY A 200 -1.86 -0.09 -1.17
C GLY A 200 -1.07 1.11 -1.71
N TRP A 201 0.27 1.07 -1.64
CA TRP A 201 1.14 2.09 -2.20
C TRP A 201 1.00 2.18 -3.73
N TRP A 202 0.99 1.04 -4.40
CA TRP A 202 0.84 0.95 -5.85
C TRP A 202 -0.50 1.48 -6.33
N TYR A 203 -1.59 1.11 -5.64
CA TYR A 203 -2.93 1.61 -5.93
C TYR A 203 -3.02 3.13 -5.79
N LYS A 204 -2.38 3.70 -4.78
CA LYS A 204 -2.27 5.16 -4.63
C LYS A 204 -1.53 5.79 -5.81
N LYS A 205 -0.42 5.18 -6.28
CA LYS A 205 0.31 5.63 -7.47
C LYS A 205 -0.54 5.57 -8.74
N ALA A 206 -1.34 4.52 -8.89
CA ALA A 206 -2.28 4.39 -10.00
C ALA A 206 -3.33 5.52 -9.97
N ILE A 207 -3.93 5.81 -8.81
CA ILE A 207 -4.88 6.93 -8.66
C ILE A 207 -4.21 8.27 -8.99
N GLU A 208 -3.00 8.53 -8.47
CA GLU A 208 -2.24 9.75 -8.77
C GLU A 208 -2.00 9.90 -10.28
N ALA A 209 -1.66 8.81 -10.97
CA ALA A 209 -1.43 8.80 -12.41
C ALA A 209 -2.70 9.14 -13.21
N LEU A 210 -3.84 8.57 -12.82
CA LEU A 210 -5.12 8.79 -13.46
C LEU A 210 -5.66 10.22 -13.27
N CYS A 211 -5.42 10.81 -12.10
CA CYS A 211 -5.85 12.18 -11.79
C CYS A 211 -4.91 13.25 -12.37
N SER A 212 -3.78 12.85 -12.97
CA SER A 212 -2.77 13.78 -13.47
C SER A 212 -2.95 14.08 -14.96
N ASP A 213 -2.83 15.35 -15.35
CA ASP A 213 -2.81 15.76 -16.76
C ASP A 213 -1.49 15.37 -17.46
N THR A 214 -0.44 15.08 -16.70
CA THR A 214 0.87 14.63 -17.21
C THR A 214 1.15 13.17 -16.84
N PRO A 215 1.88 12.39 -17.69
CA PRO A 215 2.20 11.02 -17.36
C PRO A 215 3.01 10.93 -16.08
N ILE A 216 2.59 10.07 -15.17
CA ILE A 216 3.38 9.67 -14.02
C ILE A 216 4.01 8.32 -14.31
N PHE A 217 5.34 8.28 -14.25
CA PHE A 217 6.12 7.08 -14.44
C PHE A 217 6.60 6.54 -13.10
N VAL A 218 6.48 5.24 -12.90
CA VAL A 218 7.04 4.53 -11.75
C VAL A 218 8.11 3.58 -12.24
N THR A 219 9.31 3.67 -11.66
CA THR A 219 10.44 2.81 -12.03
C THR A 219 10.48 1.52 -11.19
N GLN A 220 11.10 0.49 -11.72
CA GLN A 220 11.38 -0.74 -10.99
C GLN A 220 12.21 -0.46 -9.71
N SER A 221 13.18 0.45 -9.79
CA SER A 221 13.98 0.84 -8.62
C SER A 221 13.15 1.50 -7.51
N GLN A 222 12.11 2.29 -7.84
CA GLN A 222 11.20 2.86 -6.85
C GLN A 222 10.39 1.78 -6.13
N VAL A 223 9.85 0.80 -6.87
CA VAL A 223 9.12 -0.34 -6.29
C VAL A 223 10.03 -1.13 -5.36
N ARG A 224 11.25 -1.43 -5.81
CA ARG A 224 12.26 -2.16 -5.03
C ARG A 224 12.65 -1.41 -3.75
N SER A 225 12.88 -0.11 -3.84
CA SER A 225 13.20 0.74 -2.69
C SER A 225 12.04 0.76 -1.69
N PHE A 226 10.80 0.79 -2.16
CA PHE A 226 9.62 0.73 -1.31
C PHE A 226 9.55 -0.62 -0.57
N ILE A 227 9.74 -1.75 -1.27
CA ILE A 227 9.75 -3.08 -0.65
C ILE A 227 10.81 -3.17 0.44
N VAL A 228 12.03 -2.70 0.16
CA VAL A 228 13.13 -2.68 1.13
C VAL A 228 12.76 -1.84 2.36
N SER A 229 12.22 -0.65 2.15
CA SER A 229 11.78 0.24 3.24
C SER A 229 10.73 -0.43 4.13
N VAL A 230 9.67 -0.99 3.53
CA VAL A 230 8.63 -1.68 4.29
C VAL A 230 9.18 -2.92 5.01
N SER A 231 10.04 -3.70 4.34
CA SER A 231 10.66 -4.88 4.97
C SER A 231 11.49 -4.53 6.21
N GLN A 232 12.11 -3.35 6.23
CA GLN A 232 12.83 -2.86 7.41
C GLN A 232 11.91 -2.49 8.58
N GLU A 233 10.68 -2.05 8.30
CA GLU A 233 9.67 -1.79 9.34
C GLU A 233 9.25 -3.10 10.04
N TYR A 234 9.17 -4.21 9.29
CA TYR A 234 8.79 -5.54 9.77
C TYR A 234 10.00 -6.44 10.09
N SER A 235 11.09 -5.87 10.62
CA SER A 235 12.25 -6.64 11.07
C SER A 235 12.11 -7.05 12.54
N ASP A 236 12.88 -8.06 12.97
CA ASP A 236 12.83 -8.56 14.36
C ASP A 236 13.30 -7.52 15.39
N ASP A 237 14.04 -6.50 14.97
CA ASP A 237 14.51 -5.38 15.79
C ASP A 237 13.67 -4.10 15.63
N ASN A 238 12.54 -4.17 14.91
CA ASN A 238 11.63 -3.06 14.67
C ASN A 238 10.15 -3.48 14.78
N LEU A 239 9.27 -2.50 14.83
CA LEU A 239 7.81 -2.65 14.73
C LEU A 239 7.26 -1.52 13.85
N PRO A 240 6.33 -1.80 12.93
CA PRO A 240 5.75 -0.76 12.09
C PRO A 240 4.91 0.20 12.93
N ILE A 241 4.99 1.48 12.59
CA ILE A 241 4.18 2.55 13.19
C ILE A 241 3.13 2.98 12.17
N ASP A 242 1.86 2.82 12.51
CA ASP A 242 0.73 3.12 11.64
C ASP A 242 -0.13 4.27 12.18
N ILE A 243 -0.03 4.57 13.48
CA ILE A 243 -0.87 5.55 14.18
C ILE A 243 -0.10 6.86 14.36
N PHE A 244 -0.21 7.78 13.39
CA PHE A 244 0.47 9.07 13.43
C PHE A 244 -0.41 10.19 13.98
N ASP A 245 -1.69 10.20 13.64
CA ASP A 245 -2.65 11.21 14.07
C ASP A 245 -3.94 10.54 14.56
N ILE A 246 -4.48 11.06 15.65
CA ILE A 246 -5.73 10.62 16.29
C ILE A 246 -6.73 11.78 16.47
N GLY A 247 -6.43 12.94 15.86
CA GLY A 247 -7.26 14.14 16.00
C GLY A 247 -7.14 14.82 17.37
N ASN A 248 -8.02 15.76 17.62
CA ASN A 248 -8.08 16.49 18.90
C ASN A 248 -8.96 15.71 19.89
N LEU A 249 -8.35 15.20 20.94
CA LEU A 249 -9.02 14.49 22.02
C LEU A 249 -9.25 15.43 23.22
N GLN A 250 -10.35 15.21 23.94
CA GLN A 250 -10.71 15.93 25.16
C GLN A 250 -10.84 14.93 26.32
N GLU A 251 -10.88 15.46 27.57
CA GLU A 251 -11.08 14.62 28.76
C GLU A 251 -12.40 13.82 28.68
N ASP A 252 -13.43 14.40 28.07
CA ASP A 252 -14.75 13.76 27.90
C ASP A 252 -14.72 12.54 26.97
N ASP A 253 -13.67 12.40 26.15
CA ASP A 253 -13.46 11.23 25.30
C ASP A 253 -12.94 10.01 26.09
N LEU A 254 -12.47 10.21 27.34
CA LEU A 254 -12.01 9.14 28.21
C LEU A 254 -13.18 8.35 28.82
N SER A 255 -13.16 7.03 28.70
CA SER A 255 -14.03 6.16 29.48
C SER A 255 -13.71 6.22 30.97
N ALA A 256 -14.61 5.75 31.83
CA ALA A 256 -14.38 5.72 33.28
C ALA A 256 -13.08 4.98 33.63
N ASN A 257 -12.81 3.86 32.94
CA ASN A 257 -11.61 3.03 33.17
C ASN A 257 -10.31 3.64 32.62
N GLU A 258 -10.38 4.74 31.88
CA GLU A 258 -9.21 5.42 31.30
C GLU A 258 -8.87 6.73 32.01
N LYS A 259 -9.62 7.10 33.05
CA LYS A 259 -9.47 8.39 33.73
C LYS A 259 -8.37 8.42 34.77
N ILE A 260 -7.93 7.28 35.30
CA ILE A 260 -7.00 7.25 36.45
C ILE A 260 -5.67 7.95 36.13
N PHE A 261 -5.07 7.67 34.96
CA PHE A 261 -3.82 8.33 34.55
C PHE A 261 -4.00 9.85 34.43
N TYR A 262 -5.17 10.30 33.98
CA TYR A 262 -5.49 11.71 33.81
C TYR A 262 -5.63 12.41 35.17
N GLU A 263 -6.27 11.75 36.13
CA GLU A 263 -6.32 12.20 37.52
C GLU A 263 -4.94 12.26 38.16
N GLN A 264 -4.05 11.30 37.90
CA GLN A 264 -2.65 11.36 38.34
C GLN A 264 -1.93 12.62 37.84
N LEU A 265 -2.16 13.04 36.59
CA LEU A 265 -1.58 14.27 36.05
C LEU A 265 -2.15 15.52 36.69
N LYS A 266 -3.43 15.50 37.14
CA LYS A 266 -4.05 16.57 37.94
C LYS A 266 -3.42 16.65 39.32
N LEU A 267 -3.11 15.52 39.98
CA LEU A 267 -2.46 15.52 41.30
C LEU A 267 -1.14 16.29 41.31
N ILE A 268 -0.38 16.26 40.23
CA ILE A 268 0.85 17.03 40.08
C ILE A 268 0.62 18.40 39.44
N CYS A 269 -0.64 18.85 39.31
CA CYS A 269 -1.04 20.12 38.68
C CYS A 269 -0.37 20.38 37.33
N LEU A 270 -0.41 19.41 36.42
CA LEU A 270 0.17 19.53 35.10
C LEU A 270 -0.62 20.55 34.25
N GLY A 271 0.07 21.39 33.48
CA GLY A 271 -0.60 22.40 32.64
C GLY A 271 -1.38 21.80 31.49
N ASN A 272 -2.48 22.43 31.08
CA ASN A 272 -3.42 21.93 30.06
C ASN A 272 -2.75 21.42 28.76
N ARG A 273 -1.72 22.13 28.26
CA ARG A 273 -1.01 21.71 27.03
C ARG A 273 -0.30 20.37 27.19
N ARG A 274 0.33 20.12 28.36
CA ARG A 274 0.96 18.83 28.66
C ARG A 274 -0.07 17.74 28.87
N MET A 275 -1.19 18.06 29.53
CA MET A 275 -2.33 17.14 29.69
C MET A 275 -2.85 16.66 28.33
N GLN A 276 -3.05 17.57 27.38
CA GLN A 276 -3.47 17.26 26.00
C GLN A 276 -2.43 16.37 25.27
N THR A 277 -1.14 16.63 25.46
CA THR A 277 -0.08 15.82 24.86
C THR A 277 -0.07 14.41 25.44
N ALA A 278 -0.23 14.28 26.77
CA ALA A 278 -0.31 13.00 27.47
C ALA A 278 -1.51 12.17 26.99
N LEU A 279 -2.67 12.80 26.85
CA LEU A 279 -3.88 12.16 26.32
C LEU A 279 -3.66 11.63 24.90
N ARG A 280 -3.04 12.42 24.03
CA ARG A 280 -2.70 12.00 22.69
C ARG A 280 -1.71 10.83 22.67
N ASP A 281 -0.65 10.88 23.49
CA ASP A 281 0.35 9.81 23.55
C ASP A 281 -0.25 8.51 24.11
N TYR A 282 -1.16 8.60 25.10
CA TYR A 282 -1.92 7.46 25.61
C TYR A 282 -2.69 6.75 24.49
N TYR A 283 -3.55 7.47 23.76
CA TYR A 283 -4.39 6.87 22.71
C TYR A 283 -3.58 6.38 21.52
N ARG A 284 -2.52 7.07 21.14
CA ARG A 284 -1.62 6.60 20.07
C ARG A 284 -0.97 5.27 20.45
N ALA A 285 -0.41 5.18 21.64
CA ALA A 285 0.21 3.95 22.14
C ALA A 285 -0.82 2.83 22.30
N PHE A 286 -1.99 3.11 22.85
CA PHE A 286 -3.06 2.12 23.00
C PHE A 286 -3.47 1.52 21.65
N LYS A 287 -3.78 2.37 20.68
CA LYS A 287 -4.17 1.92 19.32
C LYS A 287 -3.02 1.20 18.61
N GLN A 288 -1.80 1.70 18.73
CA GLN A 288 -0.64 1.10 18.08
C GLN A 288 -0.31 -0.27 18.68
N ARG A 289 -0.31 -0.42 20.00
CA ARG A 289 -0.09 -1.71 20.67
C ARG A 289 -1.20 -2.71 20.33
N ALA A 290 -2.46 -2.27 20.32
CA ALA A 290 -3.59 -3.10 19.89
C ALA A 290 -3.45 -3.54 18.43
N ASN A 291 -2.91 -2.69 17.56
CA ASN A 291 -2.63 -3.03 16.16
C ASN A 291 -1.53 -4.10 16.05
N TRP A 292 -0.45 -3.98 16.81
CA TRP A 292 0.62 -5.00 16.84
C TRP A 292 0.11 -6.36 17.32
N VAL A 293 -0.72 -6.39 18.38
CA VAL A 293 -1.34 -7.63 18.89
C VAL A 293 -2.25 -8.25 17.83
N ARG A 294 -3.12 -7.46 17.21
CA ARG A 294 -4.08 -7.93 16.20
C ARG A 294 -3.40 -8.55 14.98
N ASN A 295 -2.25 -8.00 14.59
CA ASN A 295 -1.51 -8.44 13.42
C ASN A 295 -0.40 -9.46 13.74
N ASP A 296 -0.35 -10.00 14.96
CA ASP A 296 0.62 -11.01 15.40
C ASP A 296 2.09 -10.58 15.17
N LEU A 297 2.39 -9.30 15.46
CA LEU A 297 3.71 -8.72 15.23
C LEU A 297 4.65 -8.85 16.45
N LEU A 298 4.12 -9.17 17.62
CA LEU A 298 4.86 -9.25 18.88
C LEU A 298 5.40 -10.65 19.15
N PHE A 299 6.53 -10.72 19.84
CA PHE A 299 6.99 -11.96 20.43
C PHE A 299 6.17 -12.34 21.67
N VAL A 300 6.28 -13.58 22.10
CA VAL A 300 5.58 -14.07 23.30
C VAL A 300 6.03 -13.26 24.53
N ASN A 301 5.06 -12.69 25.25
CA ASN A 301 5.24 -11.87 26.44
C ASN A 301 6.14 -10.63 26.20
N GLU A 302 6.15 -10.09 24.97
CA GLU A 302 6.99 -8.94 24.63
C GLU A 302 6.49 -7.64 25.29
N LEU A 303 5.16 -7.44 25.33
CA LEU A 303 4.57 -6.28 26.00
C LEU A 303 4.80 -6.33 27.50
N GLU A 304 4.58 -7.45 28.14
CA GLU A 304 4.79 -7.64 29.57
C GLU A 304 6.25 -7.39 29.96
N LYS A 305 7.20 -7.91 29.18
CA LYS A 305 8.63 -7.65 29.40
C LYS A 305 8.99 -6.19 29.17
N TYR A 306 8.32 -5.53 28.23
CA TYR A 306 8.51 -4.12 28.00
C TYR A 306 7.98 -3.27 29.16
N GLU A 307 6.77 -3.57 29.61
CA GLU A 307 6.14 -2.93 30.78
C GLU A 307 6.99 -3.08 32.04
N GLN A 308 7.52 -4.27 32.29
CA GLN A 308 8.42 -4.48 33.42
C GLN A 308 9.65 -3.59 33.35
N ARG A 309 10.29 -3.43 32.18
CA ARG A 309 11.43 -2.49 32.02
C ARG A 309 11.04 -1.03 32.28
N LEU A 310 9.81 -0.65 31.91
CA LEU A 310 9.31 0.69 32.20
C LEU A 310 9.10 0.90 33.71
N ILE A 311 8.54 -0.11 34.38
CA ILE A 311 8.31 -0.09 35.84
C ILE A 311 9.66 -0.01 36.57
N ASP A 312 10.61 -0.87 36.23
CA ASP A 312 11.96 -0.90 36.83
C ASP A 312 12.63 0.50 36.77
N GLU A 313 12.60 1.12 35.58
CA GLU A 313 13.17 2.48 35.39
C GLU A 313 12.39 3.58 36.12
N TRP A 314 11.08 3.44 36.28
CA TRP A 314 10.27 4.33 37.06
C TRP A 314 10.53 4.14 38.55
N GLU A 315 10.66 2.90 39.06
CA GLU A 315 10.95 2.62 40.47
C GLU A 315 12.24 3.29 40.93
N HIS A 316 13.31 3.23 40.11
CA HIS A 316 14.56 3.93 40.41
C HIS A 316 14.36 5.44 40.54
N ALA A 317 13.65 6.06 39.65
CA ALA A 317 13.39 7.49 39.67
C ALA A 317 12.41 7.89 40.78
N PHE A 318 11.44 7.02 41.08
CA PHE A 318 10.49 7.23 42.18
C PHE A 318 11.16 7.13 43.55
N ALA A 319 12.00 6.13 43.79
CA ALA A 319 12.80 6.00 44.99
C ALA A 319 13.70 7.22 45.25
N ALA A 320 14.33 7.75 44.17
CA ALA A 320 15.11 9.00 44.31
C ALA A 320 14.23 10.19 44.74
N MET A 321 12.99 10.28 44.23
CA MET A 321 12.03 11.29 44.68
C MET A 321 11.63 11.09 46.15
N GLU A 322 11.47 9.85 46.62
CA GLU A 322 11.19 9.54 48.04
C GLU A 322 12.34 10.01 48.94
N ASP A 323 13.58 9.72 48.54
CA ASP A 323 14.77 10.15 49.29
C ASP A 323 14.87 11.68 49.33
N ASP A 324 14.71 12.38 48.19
CA ASP A 324 14.72 13.84 48.13
C ASP A 324 13.64 14.44 49.03
N LEU A 325 12.44 13.87 49.08
CA LEU A 325 11.35 14.34 49.95
C LEU A 325 11.61 14.04 51.45
N ALA A 326 12.31 12.95 51.77
CA ALA A 326 12.65 12.58 53.14
C ALA A 326 13.63 13.58 53.82
N GLU A 327 14.40 14.33 53.04
CA GLU A 327 15.31 15.36 53.54
C GLU A 327 14.58 16.61 54.11
N TYR A 328 13.29 16.79 53.81
CA TYR A 328 12.53 17.93 54.29
C TYR A 328 11.92 17.70 55.68
N SER A 329 12.07 18.65 56.56
CA SER A 329 11.42 18.64 57.89
C SER A 329 9.96 19.09 57.77
N GLY A 330 9.06 18.14 57.41
CA GLY A 330 7.64 18.43 57.21
C GLY A 330 7.34 18.79 55.76
N VAL A 331 7.15 17.77 54.94
CA VAL A 331 6.89 17.88 53.49
C VAL A 331 5.53 18.53 53.22
N THR A 332 5.54 19.65 52.54
CA THR A 332 4.32 20.35 52.09
C THR A 332 3.75 19.74 50.81
N GLU A 333 2.47 19.99 50.56
CA GLU A 333 1.82 19.53 49.30
C GLU A 333 2.47 20.17 48.06
N GLU A 334 2.92 21.42 48.17
CA GLU A 334 3.61 22.10 47.05
C GLU A 334 4.94 21.42 46.68
N GLU A 335 5.69 20.95 47.66
CA GLU A 335 6.93 20.20 47.46
C GLU A 335 6.64 18.84 46.82
N LYS A 336 5.63 18.12 47.29
CA LYS A 336 5.19 16.86 46.67
C LYS A 336 4.81 17.04 45.19
N ILE A 337 4.05 18.08 44.89
CA ILE A 337 3.66 18.42 43.51
C ILE A 337 4.88 18.78 42.65
N LYS A 338 5.83 19.54 43.20
CA LYS A 338 7.04 19.96 42.49
C LYS A 338 7.93 18.77 42.16
N GLU A 339 8.19 17.89 43.11
CA GLU A 339 8.99 16.69 42.86
C GLU A 339 8.26 15.68 41.94
N GLY A 340 6.94 15.56 42.09
CA GLY A 340 6.15 14.78 41.12
C GLY A 340 6.23 15.29 39.69
N ARG A 341 6.24 16.60 39.45
CA ARG A 341 6.49 17.20 38.15
C ARG A 341 7.89 16.93 37.64
N ARG A 342 8.89 16.90 38.51
CA ARG A 342 10.28 16.59 38.18
C ARG A 342 10.40 15.16 37.74
N LEU A 343 9.87 14.19 38.50
CA LEU A 343 9.81 12.79 38.18
C LEU A 343 9.14 12.58 36.80
N PHE A 344 7.95 13.15 36.61
CA PHE A 344 7.24 13.05 35.34
C PHE A 344 8.08 13.57 34.16
N SER A 345 8.74 14.73 34.32
CA SER A 345 9.57 15.33 33.27
C SER A 345 10.87 14.55 33.01
N GLU A 346 11.39 13.84 33.98
CA GLU A 346 12.55 12.94 33.82
C GLU A 346 12.16 11.70 33.01
N ILE A 347 11.08 11.06 33.41
CA ILE A 347 10.57 9.86 32.73
C ILE A 347 10.20 10.16 31.26
N GLU A 348 9.53 11.30 30.98
CA GLU A 348 9.20 11.68 29.59
C GLU A 348 10.43 11.81 28.65
N LYS A 349 11.61 12.04 29.20
CA LYS A 349 12.86 12.24 28.44
C LYS A 349 13.65 10.94 28.22
N LYS A 350 13.30 9.86 28.92
CA LYS A 350 13.98 8.57 28.77
C LYS A 350 13.75 8.02 27.34
N ASP A 351 14.65 7.17 26.89
CA ASP A 351 14.54 6.46 25.60
C ASP A 351 14.54 4.94 25.86
N ILE A 352 13.38 4.44 26.28
CA ILE A 352 13.15 3.01 26.55
C ILE A 352 12.27 2.45 25.45
N ARG A 353 12.90 1.74 24.54
CA ARG A 353 12.23 1.23 23.34
C ARG A 353 11.76 -0.20 23.53
N ILE A 354 10.62 -0.57 22.95
CA ILE A 354 10.16 -1.96 22.91
C ILE A 354 11.13 -2.80 22.08
N ARG A 355 11.55 -2.30 20.91
CA ARG A 355 12.63 -2.84 20.08
C ARG A 355 13.63 -1.73 19.69
N PRO A 356 14.88 -2.06 19.42
CA PRO A 356 15.94 -1.06 19.19
C PRO A 356 15.62 -0.01 18.13
N LYS A 357 14.97 -0.40 17.04
CA LYS A 357 14.62 0.48 15.92
C LYS A 357 13.23 1.13 16.02
N CYS A 358 12.40 0.73 16.98
CA CYS A 358 11.12 1.37 17.25
C CYS A 358 11.34 2.69 18.01
N GLN A 359 11.56 3.79 17.26
CA GLN A 359 12.06 5.06 17.82
C GLN A 359 10.97 6.03 18.27
N GLU A 360 9.70 5.72 18.05
CA GLU A 360 8.59 6.64 18.33
C GLU A 360 8.35 6.80 19.81
N ALA A 361 8.75 7.95 20.36
CA ALA A 361 8.69 8.25 21.79
C ALA A 361 7.29 8.16 22.41
N PHE A 362 6.23 8.34 21.62
CA PHE A 362 4.86 8.19 22.11
C PHE A 362 4.55 6.76 22.57
N VAL A 363 5.23 5.75 22.04
CA VAL A 363 5.07 4.35 22.46
C VAL A 363 5.44 4.21 23.92
N MET A 364 6.58 4.74 24.32
CA MET A 364 7.05 4.74 25.71
C MET A 364 6.15 5.59 26.61
N ARG A 365 5.92 6.87 26.25
CA ARG A 365 5.13 7.80 27.07
C ARG A 365 3.71 7.31 27.27
N GLY A 366 3.06 6.87 26.18
CA GLY A 366 1.71 6.34 26.27
C GLY A 366 1.62 5.02 27.03
N SER A 367 2.66 4.16 26.96
CA SER A 367 2.73 2.96 27.79
C SER A 367 2.85 3.30 29.28
N TYR A 368 3.62 4.32 29.65
CA TYR A 368 3.62 4.83 31.02
C TYR A 368 2.24 5.33 31.47
N HIS A 369 1.50 6.00 30.59
CA HIS A 369 0.12 6.40 30.91
C HIS A 369 -0.82 5.21 31.05
N MET A 370 -0.61 4.12 30.30
CA MET A 370 -1.36 2.89 30.46
C MET A 370 -1.06 2.22 31.81
N LEU A 371 0.21 2.14 32.22
CA LEU A 371 0.63 1.65 33.53
C LEU A 371 0.11 2.55 34.67
N ALA A 372 0.16 3.88 34.47
CA ALA A 372 -0.41 4.83 35.43
C ALA A 372 -1.91 4.66 35.57
N ASN A 373 -2.61 4.28 34.51
CA ASN A 373 -4.04 3.99 34.57
C ASN A 373 -4.38 2.75 35.40
N GLN A 374 -3.43 1.83 35.56
CA GLN A 374 -3.52 0.63 36.37
C GLN A 374 -2.93 0.83 37.79
N LEU A 375 -2.44 2.02 38.10
CA LEU A 375 -1.70 2.36 39.35
C LEU A 375 -0.41 1.54 39.54
N GLU A 376 0.14 0.97 38.48
CA GLU A 376 1.45 0.30 38.49
C GLU A 376 2.62 1.30 38.57
N VAL A 377 2.40 2.51 38.07
CA VAL A 377 3.29 3.65 38.20
C VAL A 377 2.51 4.90 38.59
N GLY A 378 3.20 5.90 39.17
CA GLY A 378 2.56 7.16 39.57
C GLY A 378 3.49 8.35 39.60
N TRP A 379 2.91 9.54 39.61
CA TRP A 379 3.66 10.79 39.50
C TRP A 379 3.71 11.59 40.81
N HIS A 380 2.80 11.30 41.74
CA HIS A 380 2.74 11.95 43.06
C HIS A 380 3.09 10.93 44.12
N ILE A 381 3.81 11.32 45.16
CA ILE A 381 4.23 10.43 46.27
C ILE A 381 3.07 9.60 46.86
N ASP A 382 1.92 10.23 46.99
CA ASP A 382 0.71 9.60 47.56
C ASP A 382 -0.26 9.11 46.46
N PHE A 383 0.19 8.87 45.21
CA PHE A 383 -0.69 8.57 44.07
C PHE A 383 -1.62 7.38 44.33
N TYR A 384 -1.06 6.30 44.86
CA TYR A 384 -1.79 5.07 45.10
C TYR A 384 -2.92 5.24 46.11
N ASP A 385 -2.60 5.82 47.28
CA ASP A 385 -3.58 6.02 48.35
C ASP A 385 -4.71 6.97 47.96
N ARG A 386 -4.41 7.96 47.12
CA ARG A 386 -5.40 8.94 46.65
C ARG A 386 -6.32 8.39 45.57
N LEU A 387 -5.85 7.47 44.74
CA LEU A 387 -6.56 7.07 43.54
C LEU A 387 -7.02 5.61 43.54
N LYS A 388 -6.55 4.74 44.46
CA LYS A 388 -6.89 3.31 44.50
C LYS A 388 -8.40 3.03 44.49
N ARG A 389 -9.23 3.95 45.02
CA ARG A 389 -10.70 3.82 45.00
C ARG A 389 -11.30 3.89 43.58
N LEU A 390 -10.58 4.44 42.63
CA LEU A 390 -11.02 4.54 41.24
C LEU A 390 -10.80 3.25 40.47
N LEU A 391 -10.04 2.29 41.01
CA LEU A 391 -9.88 0.96 40.40
C LEU A 391 -11.15 0.10 40.53
N ASP A 392 -11.98 0.39 41.55
CA ASP A 392 -13.17 -0.40 41.92
C ASP A 392 -14.45 0.19 41.30
N THR A 393 -14.36 1.26 40.50
CA THR A 393 -15.50 1.92 39.84
C THR A 393 -15.51 1.69 38.35
#